data_a9da9939ff709581714bae8472060820
#
_entry.id   a9da9939ff709581714bae8472060820
#
_cell.length_a   1.000
_cell.length_b   1.000
_cell.length_c   1.000
_cell.angle_alpha   90.00
_cell.angle_beta   90.00
_cell.angle_gamma   90.00
#
_symmetry.space_group_name_H-M   'P 1'
#
loop_
_entity.id
_entity.type
_entity.pdbx_description
1 polymer ?
#
loop_
_entity_poly.entity_id
_entity_poly.type
_entity_poly.pdbx_seq_one_letter_code
_entity_poly.pdbx_strand_id
1 'polypeptide(L)'
;MLRTNRDRVVKWSVQGKVHHPTGGGYRITHEGIPMVLPATGGISYNVHIGDPAFGWAGDHVEPGVSIRNEDKNENTALTTFACIGNKAKIISGDAKGKLGYVTGTHGGIEHTMIHFDECILEDLCIDDKIIIQAYGQGLQLLDYLDIKVMNIDPDLFEQLEIAECDGKIHVPVVAIVPPYLMGSG
;
A
#
# COMPACT_ATOMS: atom_id res chain seq x y z
N MET A 1 -7.23 0.06 -25.97
CA MET A 1 -6.30 0.36 -24.85
C MET A 1 -6.04 1.85 -24.85
N LEU A 2 -6.16 2.51 -23.71
CA LEU A 2 -5.90 3.95 -23.57
C LEU A 2 -4.41 4.23 -23.79
N ARG A 3 -4.09 5.30 -24.50
CA ARG A 3 -2.70 5.72 -24.72
C ARG A 3 -2.18 6.47 -23.50
N THR A 4 -1.01 6.10 -23.02
CA THR A 4 -0.35 6.74 -21.87
C THR A 4 1.04 7.24 -22.23
N ASN A 5 1.61 8.08 -21.36
CA ASN A 5 2.99 8.52 -21.44
C ASN A 5 3.97 7.60 -20.68
N ARG A 6 3.61 6.33 -20.42
CA ARG A 6 4.37 5.41 -19.55
C ARG A 6 5.88 5.37 -19.84
N ASP A 7 6.27 5.46 -21.13
CA ASP A 7 7.69 5.41 -21.53
C ASP A 7 8.49 6.65 -21.10
N ARG A 8 7.81 7.71 -20.67
CA ARG A 8 8.41 8.95 -20.17
C ARG A 8 8.34 9.09 -18.66
N VAL A 9 7.63 8.18 -17.99
CA VAL A 9 7.54 8.19 -16.53
C VAL A 9 8.87 7.72 -15.93
N VAL A 10 9.43 8.51 -15.04
CA VAL A 10 10.72 8.22 -14.41
C VAL A 10 10.57 7.08 -13.41
N LYS A 11 11.52 6.15 -13.44
CA LYS A 11 11.65 5.07 -12.45
C LYS A 11 12.66 5.47 -11.40
N TRP A 12 12.26 5.40 -10.13
CA TRP A 12 13.09 5.70 -8.98
C TRP A 12 13.35 4.44 -8.17
N SER A 13 14.42 4.45 -7.37
CA SER A 13 14.57 3.51 -6.27
C SER A 13 14.29 4.24 -4.98
N VAL A 14 13.29 3.78 -4.22
CA VAL A 14 13.04 4.23 -2.84
C VAL A 14 13.15 3.03 -1.91
N GLN A 15 13.50 3.28 -0.66
CA GLN A 15 13.77 2.23 0.32
C GLN A 15 13.12 2.59 1.64
N GLY A 16 12.69 1.58 2.38
CA GLY A 16 12.27 1.70 3.77
C GLY A 16 12.69 0.46 4.57
N LYS A 17 12.41 0.49 5.86
CA LYS A 17 12.59 -0.65 6.76
C LYS A 17 11.24 -1.11 7.28
N VAL A 18 11.10 -2.41 7.54
CA VAL A 18 9.95 -2.95 8.28
C VAL A 18 9.88 -2.22 9.62
N HIS A 19 8.79 -1.48 9.83
CA HIS A 19 8.64 -0.62 11.00
C HIS A 19 8.14 -1.44 12.19
N HIS A 20 8.52 -1.03 13.39
CA HIS A 20 7.99 -1.62 14.62
C HIS A 20 6.48 -1.40 14.71
N PRO A 21 5.70 -2.39 15.16
CA PRO A 21 4.30 -2.15 15.48
C PRO A 21 4.20 -1.18 16.65
N THR A 22 3.31 -0.20 16.51
CA THR A 22 3.04 0.80 17.55
C THR A 22 1.59 0.72 17.99
N GLY A 23 1.34 0.74 19.28
CA GLY A 23 0.00 0.62 19.85
C GLY A 23 -0.24 1.56 21.01
N GLY A 24 -1.52 1.88 21.23
CA GLY A 24 -1.95 2.86 22.26
C GLY A 24 -2.27 2.25 23.63
N GLY A 25 -1.96 0.97 23.87
CA GLY A 25 -2.34 0.28 25.11
C GLY A 25 -3.85 0.06 25.24
N TYR A 26 -4.32 -0.07 26.47
CA TYR A 26 -5.75 -0.27 26.74
C TYR A 26 -6.58 0.97 26.48
N ARG A 27 -7.76 0.76 25.97
CA ARG A 27 -8.83 1.74 25.83
C ARG A 27 -10.07 1.21 26.54
N ILE A 28 -10.95 2.10 26.98
CA ILE A 28 -12.22 1.74 27.59
C ILE A 28 -13.32 2.08 26.58
N THR A 29 -14.16 1.09 26.24
CA THR A 29 -15.33 1.32 25.40
C THR A 29 -16.36 2.17 26.14
N HIS A 30 -17.38 2.61 25.43
CA HIS A 30 -18.46 3.38 26.01
C HIS A 30 -19.28 2.54 27.03
N GLU A 31 -19.26 1.21 26.93
CA GLU A 31 -19.85 0.28 27.90
C GLU A 31 -18.94 0.01 29.11
N GLY A 32 -17.77 0.64 29.18
CA GLY A 32 -16.81 0.43 30.28
C GLY A 32 -15.93 -0.81 30.14
N ILE A 33 -15.89 -1.44 28.96
CA ILE A 33 -15.09 -2.65 28.71
C ILE A 33 -13.67 -2.27 28.32
N PRO A 34 -12.62 -2.79 28.99
CA PRO A 34 -11.26 -2.58 28.55
C PRO A 34 -10.96 -3.39 27.28
N MET A 35 -10.38 -2.72 26.28
CA MET A 35 -9.95 -3.34 25.02
C MET A 35 -8.52 -2.90 24.68
N VAL A 36 -7.79 -3.80 24.03
CA VAL A 36 -6.52 -3.48 23.37
C VAL A 36 -6.84 -3.30 21.89
N LEU A 37 -6.50 -2.12 21.35
CA LEU A 37 -6.57 -1.89 19.92
C LEU A 37 -5.40 -2.56 19.21
N PRO A 38 -5.56 -3.04 17.97
CA PRO A 38 -4.46 -3.52 17.17
C PRO A 38 -3.38 -2.44 17.05
N ALA A 39 -2.13 -2.87 16.95
CA ALA A 39 -1.03 -1.99 16.62
C ALA A 39 -1.09 -1.62 15.13
N THR A 40 -0.54 -0.46 14.78
CA THR A 40 -0.25 -0.07 13.40
C THR A 40 1.21 -0.34 13.10
N GLY A 41 1.54 -0.70 11.88
CA GLY A 41 2.91 -1.06 11.48
C GLY A 41 3.24 -2.53 11.71
N GLY A 42 4.47 -2.89 11.43
CA GLY A 42 4.97 -4.24 11.60
C GLY A 42 4.58 -5.20 10.48
N ILE A 43 4.40 -6.46 10.87
CA ILE A 43 4.02 -7.56 9.97
C ILE A 43 2.68 -8.12 10.46
N SER A 44 1.68 -8.14 9.59
CA SER A 44 0.38 -8.75 9.84
C SER A 44 0.30 -10.07 9.07
N TYR A 45 0.35 -11.20 9.79
CA TYR A 45 0.45 -12.53 9.17
C TYR A 45 -0.87 -13.05 8.63
N ASN A 46 -1.98 -12.69 9.27
CA ASN A 46 -3.31 -13.26 9.01
C ASN A 46 -4.32 -12.25 8.46
N VAL A 47 -3.84 -11.10 8.03
CA VAL A 47 -4.67 -10.03 7.43
C VAL A 47 -4.18 -9.76 6.04
N HIS A 48 -5.04 -9.96 5.06
CA HIS A 48 -4.73 -9.71 3.65
C HIS A 48 -5.58 -8.57 3.10
N ILE A 49 -5.12 -7.99 2.00
CA ILE A 49 -5.89 -6.99 1.28
C ILE A 49 -7.19 -7.62 0.77
N GLY A 50 -8.30 -6.93 1.03
CA GLY A 50 -9.63 -7.40 0.66
C GLY A 50 -10.31 -8.24 1.72
N ASP A 51 -9.64 -8.57 2.82
CA ASP A 51 -10.29 -9.21 3.95
C ASP A 51 -11.36 -8.30 4.55
N PRO A 52 -12.52 -8.86 4.95
CA PRO A 52 -13.54 -8.05 5.58
C PRO A 52 -13.07 -7.56 6.94
N ALA A 53 -13.05 -6.24 7.14
CA ALA A 53 -12.72 -5.61 8.43
C ALA A 53 -13.81 -5.84 9.51
N PHE A 54 -14.88 -6.52 9.16
CA PHE A 54 -16.02 -6.78 10.03
C PHE A 54 -15.71 -7.71 11.19
N GLY A 55 -16.00 -7.26 12.41
CA GLY A 55 -15.80 -8.04 13.62
C GLY A 55 -14.36 -8.06 14.13
N TRP A 56 -13.47 -7.29 13.54
CA TRP A 56 -12.10 -7.14 14.01
C TRP A 56 -12.05 -6.10 15.12
N ALA A 57 -11.12 -6.30 16.05
CA ALA A 57 -10.97 -5.46 17.23
C ALA A 57 -10.36 -4.07 16.94
N GLY A 58 -10.38 -3.60 15.71
CA GLY A 58 -9.89 -2.28 15.31
C GLY A 58 -9.95 -2.07 13.80
N ASP A 59 -10.07 -0.83 13.41
CA ASP A 59 -10.21 -0.37 12.03
C ASP A 59 -8.88 0.10 11.38
N HIS A 60 -7.76 0.02 12.12
CA HIS A 60 -6.45 0.47 11.66
C HIS A 60 -5.43 -0.68 11.49
N VAL A 61 -5.91 -1.88 11.16
CA VAL A 61 -5.00 -2.97 10.83
C VAL A 61 -4.41 -2.73 9.44
N GLU A 62 -3.08 -2.72 9.35
CA GLU A 62 -2.34 -2.61 8.10
C GLU A 62 -2.04 -4.00 7.55
N PRO A 63 -2.65 -4.43 6.42
CA PRO A 63 -2.42 -5.75 5.86
C PRO A 63 -1.00 -5.92 5.36
N GLY A 64 -0.40 -7.07 5.65
CA GLY A 64 0.94 -7.42 5.18
C GLY A 64 2.06 -6.72 5.95
N VAL A 65 2.93 -6.02 5.26
CA VAL A 65 4.15 -5.43 5.83
C VAL A 65 4.13 -3.91 5.69
N SER A 66 4.34 -3.23 6.81
CA SER A 66 4.45 -1.77 6.85
C SER A 66 5.90 -1.34 6.95
N ILE A 67 6.33 -0.50 6.01
CA ILE A 67 7.68 0.05 6.01
C ILE A 67 7.68 1.56 6.18
N ARG A 68 8.78 2.05 6.78
CA ARG A 68 8.99 3.47 7.04
C ARG A 68 10.47 3.79 7.13
N ASN A 69 10.82 5.08 7.01
CA ASN A 69 12.11 5.65 7.35
C ASN A 69 11.98 6.57 8.56
N GLU A 70 13.04 6.65 9.36
CA GLU A 70 13.12 7.57 10.51
C GLU A 70 13.28 9.02 10.03
N ASP A 71 14.12 9.24 9.00
CA ASP A 71 14.26 10.56 8.40
C ASP A 71 12.98 10.95 7.65
N LYS A 72 12.46 12.13 8.00
CA LYS A 72 11.20 12.64 7.45
C LYS A 72 11.24 12.82 5.93
N ASN A 73 12.35 13.30 5.38
CA ASN A 73 12.45 13.57 3.95
C ASN A 73 12.55 12.26 3.15
N GLU A 74 13.32 11.29 3.67
CA GLU A 74 13.40 9.95 3.08
C GLU A 74 12.05 9.25 3.13
N ASN A 75 11.32 9.39 4.24
CA ASN A 75 9.98 8.82 4.37
C ASN A 75 8.98 9.50 3.45
N THR A 76 9.05 10.82 3.30
CA THR A 76 8.23 11.56 2.33
C THR A 76 8.51 11.08 0.90
N ALA A 77 9.77 10.87 0.54
CA ALA A 77 10.12 10.31 -0.77
C ALA A 77 9.55 8.91 -0.96
N LEU A 78 9.67 8.04 0.06
CA LEU A 78 9.11 6.69 0.04
C LEU A 78 7.59 6.71 -0.21
N THR A 79 6.84 7.45 0.60
CA THR A 79 5.37 7.51 0.51
C THR A 79 4.85 8.23 -0.73
N THR A 80 5.62 9.19 -1.26
CA THR A 80 5.24 9.94 -2.46
C THR A 80 5.52 9.17 -3.74
N PHE A 81 6.64 8.48 -3.82
CA PHE A 81 7.05 7.82 -5.07
C PHE A 81 6.55 6.38 -5.19
N ALA A 82 6.34 5.67 -4.08
CA ALA A 82 5.77 4.33 -4.12
C ALA A 82 4.31 4.38 -4.59
N CYS A 83 4.05 3.68 -5.71
CA CYS A 83 2.71 3.57 -6.28
C CYS A 83 2.16 2.16 -6.08
N ILE A 84 0.84 2.03 -5.99
CA ILE A 84 0.15 0.73 -5.91
C ILE A 84 0.54 -0.13 -7.10
N GLY A 85 0.97 -1.37 -6.84
CA GLY A 85 1.45 -2.31 -7.85
C GLY A 85 2.97 -2.27 -8.08
N ASN A 86 3.70 -1.29 -7.52
CA ASN A 86 5.15 -1.26 -7.65
C ASN A 86 5.81 -2.49 -7.04
N LYS A 87 6.82 -3.00 -7.71
CA LYS A 87 7.60 -4.15 -7.23
C LYS A 87 8.46 -3.75 -6.05
N ALA A 88 8.35 -4.51 -4.97
CA ALA A 88 9.15 -4.39 -3.77
C ALA A 88 10.06 -5.63 -3.62
N LYS A 89 11.30 -5.43 -3.22
CA LYS A 89 12.28 -6.50 -3.02
C LYS A 89 12.92 -6.39 -1.65
N ILE A 90 12.92 -7.47 -0.90
CA ILE A 90 13.63 -7.56 0.38
C ILE A 90 15.14 -7.64 0.09
N ILE A 91 15.93 -6.78 0.75
CA ILE A 91 17.37 -6.65 0.51
C ILE A 91 18.23 -6.98 1.73
N SER A 92 17.61 -7.32 2.88
CA SER A 92 18.29 -7.79 4.09
C SER A 92 17.55 -8.97 4.73
N GLY A 93 18.13 -9.56 5.77
CA GLY A 93 17.54 -10.66 6.54
C GLY A 93 17.43 -11.98 5.77
N ASP A 94 16.71 -12.93 6.36
CA ASP A 94 16.58 -14.30 5.84
C ASP A 94 15.67 -14.35 4.59
N ALA A 95 14.69 -13.45 4.51
CA ALA A 95 13.82 -13.31 3.34
C ALA A 95 14.48 -12.55 2.15
N LYS A 96 15.77 -12.24 2.21
CA LYS A 96 16.48 -11.49 1.18
C LYS A 96 16.29 -12.07 -0.22
N GLY A 97 15.94 -11.18 -1.17
CA GLY A 97 15.73 -11.52 -2.57
C GLY A 97 14.28 -11.80 -2.94
N LYS A 98 13.41 -12.03 -1.95
CA LYS A 98 11.98 -12.23 -2.18
C LYS A 98 11.30 -10.96 -2.67
N LEU A 99 10.22 -11.14 -3.41
CA LEU A 99 9.47 -10.06 -4.08
C LEU A 99 8.06 -9.95 -3.53
N GLY A 100 7.58 -8.72 -3.48
CA GLY A 100 6.21 -8.35 -3.14
C GLY A 100 5.76 -7.14 -3.94
N TYR A 101 4.60 -6.60 -3.59
CA TYR A 101 4.00 -5.46 -4.29
C TYR A 101 3.48 -4.43 -3.30
N VAL A 102 3.71 -3.14 -3.63
CA VAL A 102 3.11 -2.03 -2.89
C VAL A 102 1.59 -2.07 -3.05
N THR A 103 0.88 -1.94 -1.95
CA THR A 103 -0.57 -2.00 -1.88
C THR A 103 -1.22 -0.67 -1.52
N GLY A 104 -0.44 0.23 -0.94
CA GLY A 104 -0.90 1.57 -0.61
C GLY A 104 -0.01 2.25 0.41
N THR A 105 -0.53 3.36 0.93
CA THR A 105 0.06 4.12 2.03
C THR A 105 -0.99 4.39 3.09
N HIS A 106 -0.59 4.35 4.37
CA HIS A 106 -1.44 4.74 5.48
C HIS A 106 -1.13 6.20 5.84
N GLY A 107 -2.02 7.10 5.45
CA GLY A 107 -1.91 8.54 5.74
C GLY A 107 -1.96 8.84 7.23
N GLY A 108 -1.29 9.92 7.66
CA GLY A 108 -1.19 10.29 9.07
C GLY A 108 -0.17 9.48 9.88
N ILE A 109 -0.01 8.19 9.60
CA ILE A 109 1.02 7.32 10.19
C ILE A 109 2.25 7.25 9.29
N GLU A 110 2.06 7.53 8.00
CA GLU A 110 3.10 7.61 6.98
C GLU A 110 3.83 6.29 6.74
N HIS A 111 3.08 5.17 6.77
CA HIS A 111 3.58 3.87 6.35
C HIS A 111 3.32 3.62 4.86
N THR A 112 4.26 2.96 4.19
CA THR A 112 4.02 2.30 2.90
C THR A 112 3.78 0.83 3.16
N MET A 113 2.66 0.31 2.64
CA MET A 113 2.24 -1.08 2.85
C MET A 113 2.62 -1.94 1.66
N ILE A 114 3.08 -3.16 1.94
CA ILE A 114 3.55 -4.11 0.94
C ILE A 114 2.93 -5.48 1.21
N HIS A 115 2.39 -6.07 0.16
CA HIS A 115 1.95 -7.47 0.18
C HIS A 115 3.12 -8.39 -0.17
N PHE A 116 3.30 -9.43 0.63
CA PHE A 116 4.13 -10.60 0.34
C PHE A 116 3.31 -11.87 0.56
N ASP A 117 3.71 -12.96 -0.10
CA ASP A 117 3.13 -14.28 0.16
C ASP A 117 3.39 -14.71 1.62
N GLU A 118 2.46 -15.43 2.24
CA GLU A 118 2.53 -15.83 3.65
C GLU A 118 3.86 -16.50 4.03
N CYS A 119 4.34 -17.40 3.20
CA CYS A 119 5.61 -18.11 3.45
C CYS A 119 6.85 -17.18 3.51
N ILE A 120 6.73 -15.96 3.01
CA ILE A 120 7.81 -14.95 3.08
C ILE A 120 7.73 -14.17 4.39
N LEU A 121 6.52 -13.98 4.93
CA LEU A 121 6.31 -13.19 6.16
C LEU A 121 6.99 -13.84 7.37
N GLU A 122 7.09 -15.18 7.40
CA GLU A 122 7.73 -15.92 8.51
C GLU A 122 9.25 -15.68 8.56
N ASP A 123 9.88 -15.39 7.41
CA ASP A 123 11.32 -15.12 7.30
C ASP A 123 11.65 -13.63 7.44
N LEU A 124 10.62 -12.75 7.50
CA LEU A 124 10.81 -11.30 7.65
C LEU A 124 10.93 -10.89 9.12
N CYS A 125 11.85 -9.96 9.36
CA CYS A 125 12.03 -9.35 10.67
C CYS A 125 11.80 -7.84 10.65
N ILE A 126 11.52 -7.28 11.82
CA ILE A 126 11.54 -5.84 12.03
C ILE A 126 12.94 -5.31 11.66
N ASP A 127 13.01 -4.13 11.10
CA ASP A 127 14.19 -3.48 10.54
C ASP A 127 14.75 -4.10 9.24
N ASP A 128 14.16 -5.16 8.72
CA ASP A 128 14.51 -5.63 7.39
C ASP A 128 14.28 -4.55 6.33
N LYS A 129 15.25 -4.44 5.43
CA LYS A 129 15.25 -3.40 4.39
C LYS A 129 14.55 -3.88 3.14
N ILE A 130 13.69 -3.03 2.61
CA ILE A 130 12.93 -3.28 1.39
C ILE A 130 13.16 -2.13 0.42
N ILE A 131 13.58 -2.45 -0.80
CA ILE A 131 13.71 -1.51 -1.90
C ILE A 131 12.51 -1.63 -2.83
N ILE A 132 11.97 -0.50 -3.27
CA ILE A 132 10.85 -0.42 -4.20
C ILE A 132 11.35 0.20 -5.49
N GLN A 133 11.00 -0.41 -6.62
CA GLN A 133 11.11 0.22 -7.92
C GLN A 133 9.89 1.12 -8.12
N ALA A 134 9.99 2.37 -7.67
CA ALA A 134 8.94 3.36 -7.75
C ALA A 134 8.70 3.79 -9.21
N TYR A 135 7.50 3.60 -9.69
CA TYR A 135 7.11 3.85 -11.07
C TYR A 135 5.63 4.18 -11.13
N GLY A 136 5.27 5.37 -11.63
CA GLY A 136 3.87 5.77 -11.78
C GLY A 136 3.60 7.25 -11.56
N GLN A 137 4.44 7.96 -10.80
CA GLN A 137 4.27 9.39 -10.61
C GLN A 137 4.43 10.16 -11.94
N GLY A 138 3.39 10.92 -12.30
CA GLY A 138 3.34 11.64 -13.57
C GLY A 138 2.76 10.84 -14.74
N LEU A 139 2.16 9.66 -14.47
CA LEU A 139 1.39 8.92 -15.49
C LEU A 139 0.20 9.75 -15.97
N GLN A 140 0.01 9.82 -17.29
CA GLN A 140 -1.05 10.58 -17.94
C GLN A 140 -1.73 9.77 -19.02
N LEU A 141 -3.03 9.98 -19.18
CA LEU A 141 -3.80 9.55 -20.34
C LEU A 141 -3.63 10.59 -21.45
N LEU A 142 -3.05 10.19 -22.57
CA LEU A 142 -2.72 11.14 -23.65
C LEU A 142 -3.95 11.66 -24.39
N ASP A 143 -5.04 10.89 -24.38
CA ASP A 143 -6.30 11.24 -25.02
C ASP A 143 -7.29 11.95 -24.06
N TYR A 144 -6.98 11.98 -22.76
CA TYR A 144 -7.86 12.48 -21.68
C TYR A 144 -7.05 13.23 -20.62
N LEU A 145 -6.42 14.34 -21.01
CA LEU A 145 -5.52 15.11 -20.13
C LEU A 145 -6.19 15.70 -18.89
N ASP A 146 -7.51 15.84 -18.91
CA ASP A 146 -8.30 16.31 -17.76
C ASP A 146 -8.45 15.24 -16.68
N ILE A 147 -8.25 13.97 -17.02
CA ILE A 147 -8.29 12.86 -16.06
C ILE A 147 -6.93 12.70 -15.44
N LYS A 148 -6.88 12.78 -14.10
CA LYS A 148 -5.65 12.55 -13.33
C LYS A 148 -5.54 11.09 -12.94
N VAL A 149 -4.42 10.47 -13.31
CA VAL A 149 -4.03 9.13 -12.85
C VAL A 149 -3.04 9.32 -11.71
N MET A 150 -3.32 8.73 -10.56
CA MET A 150 -2.51 8.91 -9.35
C MET A 150 -2.20 7.58 -8.69
N ASN A 151 -0.99 7.48 -8.15
CA ASN A 151 -0.54 6.41 -7.25
C ASN A 151 -0.72 4.97 -7.76
N ILE A 152 -0.61 4.76 -9.07
CA ILE A 152 -0.69 3.43 -9.68
C ILE A 152 0.51 3.16 -10.58
N ASP A 153 1.02 1.93 -10.50
CA ASP A 153 2.03 1.39 -11.41
C ASP A 153 1.48 1.33 -12.84
N PRO A 154 2.19 1.83 -13.86
CA PRO A 154 1.72 1.77 -15.25
C PRO A 154 1.48 0.36 -15.79
N ASP A 155 2.25 -0.65 -15.33
CA ASP A 155 2.05 -2.03 -15.74
C ASP A 155 0.75 -2.59 -15.11
N LEU A 156 0.46 -2.24 -13.86
CA LEU A 156 -0.82 -2.56 -13.22
C LEU A 156 -1.98 -1.83 -13.91
N PHE A 157 -1.81 -0.54 -14.23
CA PHE A 157 -2.82 0.25 -14.92
C PHE A 157 -3.26 -0.40 -16.24
N GLU A 158 -2.31 -0.92 -17.01
CA GLU A 158 -2.62 -1.62 -18.27
C GLU A 158 -3.39 -2.93 -18.06
N GLN A 159 -3.23 -3.59 -16.90
CA GLN A 159 -3.92 -4.83 -16.58
C GLN A 159 -5.37 -4.62 -16.11
N LEU A 160 -5.76 -3.39 -15.77
CA LEU A 160 -7.11 -3.09 -15.27
C LEU A 160 -8.22 -3.17 -16.35
N GLU A 161 -7.88 -3.49 -17.59
CA GLU A 161 -8.85 -3.63 -18.69
C GLU A 161 -9.76 -2.39 -18.86
N ILE A 162 -9.20 -1.20 -18.61
CA ILE A 162 -9.93 0.07 -18.77
C ILE A 162 -10.22 0.28 -20.25
N ALA A 163 -11.50 0.50 -20.58
CA ALA A 163 -11.97 0.67 -21.94
C ALA A 163 -12.60 2.06 -22.14
N GLU A 164 -12.54 2.54 -23.38
CA GLU A 164 -13.30 3.70 -23.83
C GLU A 164 -14.46 3.23 -24.69
N CYS A 165 -15.65 3.72 -24.41
CA CYS A 165 -16.85 3.47 -25.18
C CYS A 165 -17.74 4.71 -25.14
N ASP A 166 -18.17 5.17 -26.32
CA ASP A 166 -19.06 6.33 -26.50
C ASP A 166 -18.58 7.61 -25.76
N GLY A 167 -17.27 7.88 -25.79
CA GLY A 167 -16.67 9.04 -25.12
C GLY A 167 -16.62 8.94 -23.60
N LYS A 168 -16.85 7.76 -23.04
CA LYS A 168 -16.75 7.48 -21.60
C LYS A 168 -15.67 6.45 -21.32
N ILE A 169 -14.99 6.63 -20.20
CA ILE A 169 -14.02 5.64 -19.69
C ILE A 169 -14.74 4.69 -18.73
N HIS A 170 -14.68 3.41 -19.06
CA HIS A 170 -15.22 2.33 -18.26
C HIS A 170 -14.09 1.68 -17.46
N VAL A 171 -14.21 1.69 -16.13
CA VAL A 171 -13.26 1.07 -15.21
C VAL A 171 -13.93 -0.12 -14.55
N PRO A 172 -13.33 -1.32 -14.55
CA PRO A 172 -13.87 -2.47 -13.84
C PRO A 172 -14.02 -2.18 -12.34
N VAL A 173 -15.17 -2.52 -11.78
CA VAL A 173 -15.43 -2.44 -10.33
C VAL A 173 -15.19 -3.82 -9.73
N VAL A 174 -14.15 -3.97 -8.92
CA VAL A 174 -13.79 -5.23 -8.27
C VAL A 174 -14.41 -5.39 -6.89
N ALA A 175 -14.72 -4.28 -6.21
CA ALA A 175 -15.37 -4.28 -4.91
C ALA A 175 -16.12 -2.97 -4.67
N ILE A 176 -17.17 -3.03 -3.87
CA ILE A 176 -17.88 -1.86 -3.35
C ILE A 176 -17.72 -1.87 -1.83
N VAL A 177 -17.00 -0.91 -1.30
CA VAL A 177 -16.76 -0.78 0.14
C VAL A 177 -17.86 0.10 0.74
N PRO A 178 -18.66 -0.41 1.70
CA PRO A 178 -19.67 0.39 2.39
C PRO A 178 -19.02 1.56 3.17
N PRO A 179 -19.67 2.73 3.25
CA PRO A 179 -19.09 3.92 3.89
C PRO A 179 -18.65 3.72 5.34
N TYR A 180 -19.33 2.85 6.09
CA TYR A 180 -19.02 2.58 7.49
C TYR A 180 -17.77 1.70 7.70
N LEU A 181 -17.23 1.10 6.64
CA LEU A 181 -15.96 0.40 6.66
C LEU A 181 -14.78 1.31 6.29
N MET A 182 -15.06 2.52 5.84
CA MET A 182 -14.04 3.49 5.52
C MET A 182 -13.59 4.13 6.83
N GLY A 183 -12.42 3.75 7.30
CA GLY A 183 -11.79 4.36 8.45
C GLY A 183 -11.55 5.86 8.25
N SER A 184 -11.25 6.55 9.33
CA SER A 184 -11.04 8.02 9.35
C SER A 184 -9.62 8.44 8.93
N GLY A 185 -8.81 7.54 8.44
CA GLY A 185 -7.40 7.80 8.13
C GLY A 185 -7.05 7.71 6.66
#